data_389f9f86e5f4f3209c0af615af77843b
#
_entry.id   389f9f86e5f4f3209c0af615af77843b
#
_cell.length_a   1.000
_cell.length_b   1.000
_cell.length_c   1.000
_cell.angle_alpha   90.00
_cell.angle_beta   90.00
_cell.angle_gamma   90.00
#
_symmetry.space_group_name_H-M   'P 1'
#
loop_
_entity.id
_entity.type
_entity.pdbx_description
1 polymer ?
#
loop_
_entity_poly.entity_id
_entity_poly.type
_entity_poly.pdbx_seq_one_letter_code
_entity_poly.pdbx_strand_id
1 'polypeptide(L)'
;MKNKNLHLISRLKTYMGIKRYINRNFPDELLLLKANHVTSNANQSVIYFTVHRCASQFILNILKQFALDTGMTYINIESYFWRGGKLYRQNLNNFFKSLGYIYGPFYGMDKEEFTLSIPKLNDFKILLMLRDPRDVLTSYYFHHAYELYKNPAKEGLILERSTETLGKTIDEWVIEKSAVFGDRYKTYLSKLADRPNVFLSKYEDMIKDFNKWIDSLVGFMNINVSAKTLSTIMQKADFSIQKENVKAHKRQVVPGDHRRKLKEETIHILNLELKEVLEAFNYSIS
;
A
#
# COMPACT_ATOMS: atom_id res chain seq x y z
N MET A 1 -17.37 -38.53 16.62
CA MET A 1 -15.97 -38.28 17.07
C MET A 1 -14.95 -38.22 15.92
N LYS A 2 -14.99 -39.08 14.88
CA LYS A 2 -14.01 -39.07 13.76
C LYS A 2 -13.92 -37.75 12.96
N ASN A 3 -15.04 -37.08 12.71
CA ASN A 3 -15.04 -35.82 11.93
C ASN A 3 -14.40 -34.60 12.64
N LYS A 4 -14.49 -34.51 13.97
CA LYS A 4 -13.82 -33.43 14.75
C LYS A 4 -12.29 -33.57 14.72
N ASN A 5 -11.78 -34.80 14.76
CA ASN A 5 -10.35 -35.06 14.71
C ASN A 5 -9.74 -34.77 13.33
N LEU A 6 -10.45 -35.07 12.24
CA LEU A 6 -10.01 -34.74 10.87
C LEU A 6 -9.92 -33.24 10.66
N HIS A 7 -10.88 -32.48 11.16
CA HIS A 7 -10.89 -31.00 11.07
C HIS A 7 -9.76 -30.37 11.91
N LEU A 8 -9.46 -30.93 13.06
CA LEU A 8 -8.36 -30.48 13.93
C LEU A 8 -6.99 -30.74 13.28
N ILE A 9 -6.80 -31.92 12.70
CA ILE A 9 -5.55 -32.31 12.00
C ILE A 9 -5.33 -31.42 10.77
N SER A 10 -6.39 -31.12 10.00
CA SER A 10 -6.31 -30.20 8.86
C SER A 10 -5.89 -28.79 9.30
N ARG A 11 -6.51 -28.24 10.35
CA ARG A 11 -6.14 -26.93 10.91
C ARG A 11 -4.69 -26.90 11.42
N LEU A 12 -4.22 -27.93 12.08
CA LEU A 12 -2.84 -28.05 12.56
C LEU A 12 -1.85 -28.09 11.40
N LYS A 13 -2.12 -28.86 10.33
CA LYS A 13 -1.27 -28.90 9.13
C LYS A 13 -1.19 -27.52 8.45
N THR A 14 -2.31 -26.83 8.31
CA THR A 14 -2.37 -25.46 7.76
C THR A 14 -1.58 -24.50 8.64
N TYR A 15 -1.75 -24.54 9.95
CA TYR A 15 -1.02 -23.68 10.89
C TYR A 15 0.50 -23.93 10.83
N MET A 16 0.93 -25.19 10.81
CA MET A 16 2.35 -25.54 10.68
C MET A 16 2.93 -25.10 9.34
N GLY A 17 2.17 -25.18 8.26
CA GLY A 17 2.54 -24.68 6.94
C GLY A 17 2.75 -23.16 6.95
N ILE A 18 1.81 -22.42 7.52
CA ILE A 18 1.91 -20.95 7.68
C ILE A 18 3.13 -20.58 8.52
N LYS A 19 3.32 -21.23 9.67
CA LYS A 19 4.48 -20.95 10.56
C LYS A 19 5.81 -21.20 9.85
N ARG A 20 5.92 -22.31 9.10
CA ARG A 20 7.13 -22.63 8.32
C ARG A 20 7.38 -21.59 7.22
N TYR A 21 6.31 -21.16 6.52
CA TYR A 21 6.40 -20.14 5.50
C TYR A 21 6.87 -18.80 6.09
N ILE A 22 6.28 -18.35 7.19
CA ILE A 22 6.65 -17.13 7.90
C ILE A 22 8.11 -17.17 8.32
N ASN A 23 8.54 -18.25 8.97
CA ASN A 23 9.93 -18.40 9.43
C ASN A 23 10.97 -18.33 8.30
N ARG A 24 10.59 -18.81 7.11
CA ARG A 24 11.49 -18.82 5.95
C ARG A 24 11.56 -17.47 5.22
N ASN A 25 10.44 -16.75 5.13
CA ASN A 25 10.30 -15.60 4.22
C ASN A 25 10.27 -14.26 4.95
N PHE A 26 10.17 -14.24 6.28
CA PHE A 26 10.09 -13.02 7.08
C PHE A 26 11.04 -13.08 8.31
N PRO A 27 12.33 -13.37 8.08
CA PRO A 27 13.28 -13.50 9.19
C PRO A 27 13.48 -12.19 9.95
N ASP A 28 13.53 -11.05 9.25
CA ASP A 28 13.76 -9.73 9.85
C ASP A 28 12.58 -9.30 10.72
N GLU A 29 11.34 -9.53 10.25
CA GLU A 29 10.12 -9.29 11.02
C GLU A 29 10.11 -10.11 12.31
N LEU A 30 10.51 -11.37 12.24
CA LEU A 30 10.58 -12.25 13.41
C LEU A 30 11.68 -11.85 14.40
N LEU A 31 12.83 -11.38 13.90
CA LEU A 31 13.91 -10.87 14.74
C LEU A 31 13.49 -9.61 15.48
N LEU A 32 12.79 -8.68 14.81
CA LEU A 32 12.22 -7.48 15.42
C LEU A 32 11.21 -7.83 16.52
N LEU A 33 10.31 -8.80 16.28
CA LEU A 33 9.34 -9.24 17.27
C LEU A 33 10.00 -9.79 18.55
N LYS A 34 11.18 -10.40 18.43
CA LYS A 34 11.94 -10.96 19.55
C LYS A 34 12.89 -9.95 20.20
N ALA A 35 12.88 -8.69 19.78
CA ALA A 35 13.81 -7.64 20.19
C ALA A 35 15.30 -7.96 19.92
N ASN A 36 15.59 -8.92 19.04
CA ASN A 36 16.94 -9.41 18.76
C ASN A 36 17.56 -8.82 17.50
N HIS A 37 16.85 -7.90 16.82
CA HIS A 37 17.39 -7.24 15.63
C HIS A 37 18.10 -5.95 16.03
N VAL A 38 19.40 -5.90 15.77
CA VAL A 38 20.24 -4.72 15.96
C VAL A 38 20.82 -4.34 14.60
N THR A 39 20.61 -3.11 14.19
CA THR A 39 21.25 -2.53 13.01
C THR A 39 22.30 -1.50 13.45
N SER A 40 23.45 -1.46 12.76
CA SER A 40 24.42 -0.37 12.88
C SER A 40 24.10 0.80 11.94
N ASN A 41 23.05 0.70 11.13
CA ASN A 41 22.66 1.73 10.19
C ASN A 41 22.05 2.92 10.92
N ALA A 42 22.63 4.11 10.74
CA ALA A 42 22.23 5.36 11.42
C ALA A 42 21.16 6.17 10.64
N ASN A 43 20.75 5.74 9.44
CA ASN A 43 19.71 6.43 8.70
C ASN A 43 18.38 6.37 9.46
N GLN A 44 17.67 7.49 9.52
CA GLN A 44 16.33 7.54 10.12
C GLN A 44 15.40 6.59 9.38
N SER A 45 14.63 5.79 10.13
CA SER A 45 13.69 4.84 9.55
C SER A 45 12.53 5.53 8.85
N VAL A 46 12.04 4.89 7.80
CA VAL A 46 10.94 5.39 6.97
C VAL A 46 9.73 4.48 7.13
N ILE A 47 8.54 5.07 7.26
CA ILE A 47 7.27 4.35 7.22
C ILE A 47 6.52 4.78 5.95
N TYR A 48 6.14 3.80 5.13
CA TYR A 48 5.43 4.02 3.88
C TYR A 48 3.94 3.71 4.03
N PHE A 49 3.12 4.75 3.99
CA PHE A 49 1.65 4.67 3.94
C PHE A 49 1.13 4.95 2.53
N THR A 50 0.08 4.27 2.15
CA THR A 50 -0.58 4.45 0.85
C THR A 50 -2.02 3.93 0.89
N VAL A 51 -2.74 4.11 -0.19
CA VAL A 51 -3.98 3.39 -0.48
C VAL A 51 -3.75 2.41 -1.63
N HIS A 52 -4.65 1.45 -1.79
CA HIS A 52 -4.58 0.56 -2.95
C HIS A 52 -4.62 1.35 -4.27
N ARG A 53 -4.02 0.81 -5.32
CA ARG A 53 -4.00 1.38 -6.69
C ARG A 53 -3.23 2.70 -6.86
N CYS A 54 -2.30 2.98 -5.94
CA CYS A 54 -1.36 4.11 -5.99
C CYS A 54 0.06 3.68 -6.38
N ALA A 55 0.22 2.77 -7.34
CA ALA A 55 1.51 2.22 -7.77
C ALA A 55 2.35 1.59 -6.63
N SER A 56 1.71 1.11 -5.57
CA SER A 56 2.38 0.65 -4.34
C SER A 56 3.45 -0.42 -4.57
N GLN A 57 3.25 -1.33 -5.53
CA GLN A 57 4.25 -2.36 -5.87
C GLN A 57 5.48 -1.77 -6.56
N PHE A 58 5.31 -0.73 -7.36
CA PHE A 58 6.41 -0.01 -8.00
C PHE A 58 7.25 0.72 -6.94
N ILE A 59 6.59 1.47 -6.05
CA ILE A 59 7.25 2.19 -4.95
C ILE A 59 7.90 1.21 -3.97
N LEU A 60 7.25 0.10 -3.65
CA LEU A 60 7.83 -0.98 -2.84
C LEU A 60 9.17 -1.46 -3.43
N ASN A 61 9.24 -1.64 -4.74
CA ASN A 61 10.46 -2.07 -5.41
C ASN A 61 11.55 -0.98 -5.37
N ILE A 62 11.20 0.30 -5.46
CA ILE A 62 12.14 1.42 -5.26
C ILE A 62 12.70 1.41 -3.84
N LEU A 63 11.82 1.35 -2.84
CA LEU A 63 12.22 1.35 -1.43
C LEU A 63 13.08 0.14 -1.06
N LYS A 64 12.84 -1.02 -1.67
CA LYS A 64 13.72 -2.19 -1.53
C LYS A 64 15.11 -1.96 -2.12
N GLN A 65 15.19 -1.31 -3.28
CA GLN A 65 16.49 -0.97 -3.88
C GLN A 65 17.23 0.06 -3.03
N PHE A 66 16.52 1.05 -2.48
CA PHE A 66 17.11 1.99 -1.53
C PHE A 66 17.63 1.29 -0.29
N ALA A 67 16.85 0.38 0.30
CA ALA A 67 17.28 -0.37 1.47
C ALA A 67 18.56 -1.16 1.19
N LEU A 68 18.62 -1.88 0.06
CA LEU A 68 19.80 -2.65 -0.33
C LEU A 68 21.04 -1.77 -0.55
N ASP A 69 20.86 -0.62 -1.19
CA ASP A 69 21.97 0.28 -1.54
C ASP A 69 22.53 1.02 -0.32
N THR A 70 21.67 1.33 0.65
CA THR A 70 22.03 2.10 1.85
C THR A 70 22.31 1.25 3.08
N GLY A 71 22.17 -0.08 2.98
CA GLY A 71 22.32 -0.99 4.11
C GLY A 71 21.18 -0.93 5.13
N MET A 72 20.06 -0.29 4.80
CA MET A 72 18.84 -0.35 5.61
C MET A 72 18.13 -1.70 5.44
N THR A 73 17.30 -2.07 6.41
CA THR A 73 16.49 -3.28 6.34
C THR A 73 15.06 -2.95 5.89
N TYR A 74 14.59 -3.60 4.82
CA TYR A 74 13.21 -3.44 4.35
C TYR A 74 12.27 -4.45 5.03
N ILE A 75 11.24 -3.95 5.70
CA ILE A 75 10.23 -4.73 6.42
C ILE A 75 8.91 -4.72 5.62
N ASN A 76 8.55 -5.87 5.06
CA ASN A 76 7.35 -6.00 4.23
C ASN A 76 6.12 -6.35 5.08
N ILE A 77 5.59 -5.36 5.75
CA ILE A 77 4.47 -5.49 6.70
C ILE A 77 3.23 -6.11 6.05
N GLU A 78 2.82 -5.61 4.88
CA GLU A 78 1.61 -6.10 4.22
C GLU A 78 1.72 -7.58 3.85
N SER A 79 2.83 -7.97 3.26
CA SER A 79 3.06 -9.39 2.93
C SER A 79 3.14 -10.27 4.17
N TYR A 80 3.75 -9.77 5.24
CA TYR A 80 3.83 -10.47 6.51
C TYR A 80 2.43 -10.77 7.06
N PHE A 81 1.54 -9.77 7.16
CA PHE A 81 0.17 -9.95 7.65
C PHE A 81 -0.68 -10.79 6.69
N TRP A 82 -0.57 -10.54 5.39
CA TRP A 82 -1.31 -11.31 4.38
C TRP A 82 -1.02 -12.81 4.44
N ARG A 83 0.18 -13.18 4.86
CA ARG A 83 0.62 -14.58 5.03
C ARG A 83 0.36 -15.13 6.43
N GLY A 84 -0.33 -14.41 7.28
CA GLY A 84 -0.74 -14.84 8.63
C GLY A 84 0.23 -14.46 9.74
N GLY A 85 1.18 -13.58 9.47
CA GLY A 85 2.01 -12.92 10.49
C GLY A 85 1.14 -12.10 11.44
N LYS A 86 1.57 -11.96 12.68
CA LYS A 86 0.84 -11.21 13.72
C LYS A 86 1.76 -10.23 14.42
N LEU A 87 1.23 -9.06 14.72
CA LEU A 87 1.89 -8.04 15.53
C LEU A 87 0.97 -7.69 16.69
N TYR A 88 1.42 -7.92 17.90
CA TYR A 88 0.65 -7.63 19.10
C TYR A 88 1.09 -6.29 19.69
N ARG A 89 0.18 -5.62 20.40
CA ARG A 89 0.42 -4.31 21.02
C ARG A 89 1.70 -4.26 21.87
N GLN A 90 1.97 -5.32 22.62
CA GLN A 90 3.19 -5.45 23.44
C GLN A 90 4.50 -5.52 22.66
N ASN A 91 4.44 -5.85 21.36
CA ASN A 91 5.63 -5.97 20.51
C ASN A 91 5.93 -4.68 19.72
N LEU A 92 5.07 -3.66 19.75
CA LEU A 92 5.19 -2.48 18.88
C LEU A 92 6.51 -1.73 19.08
N ASN A 93 6.92 -1.50 20.35
CA ASN A 93 8.18 -0.81 20.66
C ASN A 93 9.42 -1.60 20.20
N ASN A 94 9.31 -2.92 20.14
CA ASN A 94 10.39 -3.77 19.64
C ASN A 94 10.41 -3.81 18.12
N PHE A 95 9.23 -3.82 17.52
CA PHE A 95 9.08 -3.94 16.08
C PHE A 95 9.41 -2.65 15.33
N PHE A 96 8.94 -1.50 15.83
CA PHE A 96 9.21 -0.21 15.22
C PHE A 96 10.45 0.45 15.82
N LYS A 97 11.55 0.42 15.06
CA LYS A 97 12.83 1.05 15.40
C LYS A 97 13.02 2.30 14.56
N SER A 98 13.42 3.40 15.18
CA SER A 98 13.56 4.70 14.53
C SER A 98 14.77 4.85 13.62
N LEU A 99 15.69 3.90 13.62
CA LEU A 99 16.91 3.92 12.79
C LEU A 99 17.06 2.61 12.01
N GLY A 100 17.47 2.72 10.76
CA GLY A 100 17.96 1.64 9.92
C GLY A 100 16.89 0.81 9.19
N TYR A 101 15.61 1.22 9.20
CA TYR A 101 14.55 0.42 8.59
C TYR A 101 13.67 1.20 7.62
N ILE A 102 13.09 0.49 6.66
CA ILE A 102 12.01 0.96 5.80
C ILE A 102 10.83 0.01 5.97
N TYR A 103 9.74 0.50 6.55
CA TYR A 103 8.52 -0.26 6.83
C TYR A 103 7.44 0.03 5.80
N GLY A 104 6.75 -1.00 5.34
CA GLY A 104 5.57 -0.81 4.50
C GLY A 104 5.44 -1.81 3.37
N PRO A 105 4.46 -1.59 2.45
CA PRO A 105 3.42 -0.55 2.52
C PRO A 105 2.38 -0.82 3.61
N PHE A 106 1.75 0.28 4.10
CA PHE A 106 0.54 0.24 4.92
C PHE A 106 -0.62 0.78 4.10
N TYR A 107 -1.68 -0.01 3.89
CA TYR A 107 -2.84 0.34 3.06
C TYR A 107 -4.03 0.90 3.85
N GLY A 108 -3.80 1.65 4.86
CA GLY A 108 -4.79 2.26 5.72
C GLY A 108 -4.34 2.24 7.17
N MET A 109 -4.95 3.10 7.98
CA MET A 109 -4.74 3.14 9.43
C MET A 109 -5.99 2.66 10.18
N ASP A 110 -6.99 2.21 9.46
CA ASP A 110 -8.35 1.85 9.90
C ASP A 110 -8.53 0.35 10.22
N LYS A 111 -7.59 -0.50 9.80
CA LYS A 111 -7.65 -1.92 10.16
C LYS A 111 -7.31 -2.11 11.64
N GLU A 112 -8.01 -3.01 12.32
CA GLU A 112 -7.75 -3.38 13.72
C GLU A 112 -6.27 -3.67 13.99
N GLU A 113 -5.57 -4.21 13.00
CA GLU A 113 -4.13 -4.46 13.03
C GLU A 113 -3.30 -3.17 13.08
N PHE A 114 -3.86 -2.01 12.67
CA PHE A 114 -3.23 -0.69 12.59
C PHE A 114 -3.88 0.37 13.47
N THR A 115 -4.95 0.08 14.20
CA THR A 115 -5.38 0.85 15.38
C THR A 115 -4.33 0.78 16.49
N LEU A 116 -3.34 -0.06 16.29
CA LEU A 116 -2.11 -0.04 17.04
C LEU A 116 -1.38 1.27 16.70
N SER A 117 -1.42 2.24 17.60
CA SER A 117 -0.64 3.46 17.44
C SER A 117 0.83 3.08 17.31
N ILE A 118 1.43 3.39 16.15
CA ILE A 118 2.87 3.23 15.97
C ILE A 118 3.56 4.12 17.01
N PRO A 119 4.37 3.54 17.91
CA PRO A 119 4.98 4.31 18.99
C PRO A 119 5.93 5.37 18.39
N LYS A 120 5.93 6.56 18.97
CA LYS A 120 6.88 7.62 18.62
C LYS A 120 6.93 7.93 17.12
N LEU A 121 5.76 8.04 16.48
CA LEU A 121 5.65 8.26 15.04
C LEU A 121 6.45 9.47 14.53
N ASN A 122 6.72 10.46 15.40
CA ASN A 122 7.54 11.62 15.07
C ASN A 122 9.03 11.30 14.89
N ASP A 123 9.51 10.16 15.39
CA ASP A 123 10.90 9.72 15.24
C ASP A 123 11.20 9.11 13.87
N PHE A 124 10.17 8.95 13.04
CA PHE A 124 10.26 8.36 11.71
C PHE A 124 10.09 9.41 10.62
N LYS A 125 10.63 9.16 9.45
CA LYS A 125 10.20 9.79 8.21
C LYS A 125 8.99 9.04 7.68
N ILE A 126 8.00 9.76 7.17
CA ILE A 126 6.76 9.17 6.69
C ILE A 126 6.59 9.51 5.21
N LEU A 127 6.61 8.50 4.36
CA LEU A 127 6.16 8.61 2.98
C LEU A 127 4.66 8.31 2.93
N LEU A 128 3.84 9.31 2.62
CA LEU A 128 2.42 9.16 2.37
C LEU A 128 2.16 9.32 0.87
N MET A 129 1.91 8.21 0.18
CA MET A 129 1.61 8.20 -1.25
C MET A 129 0.12 8.07 -1.49
N LEU A 130 -0.47 9.09 -2.10
CA LEU A 130 -1.90 9.14 -2.44
C LEU A 130 -2.11 9.30 -3.95
N ARG A 131 -3.33 9.08 -4.38
CA ARG A 131 -3.83 9.28 -5.73
C ARG A 131 -5.24 9.87 -5.64
N ASP A 132 -5.72 10.56 -6.68
CA ASP A 132 -7.11 11.00 -6.75
C ASP A 132 -8.04 9.85 -6.37
N PRO A 133 -8.87 9.99 -5.30
CA PRO A 133 -9.70 8.90 -4.80
C PRO A 133 -10.71 8.40 -5.84
N ARG A 134 -11.14 9.23 -6.78
CA ARG A 134 -12.03 8.86 -7.90
C ARG A 134 -11.30 7.92 -8.87
N ASP A 135 -10.02 8.19 -9.16
CA ASP A 135 -9.16 7.30 -9.95
C ASP A 135 -8.85 5.99 -9.22
N VAL A 136 -8.68 6.06 -7.90
CA VAL A 136 -8.49 4.87 -7.07
C VAL A 136 -9.72 3.97 -7.14
N LEU A 137 -10.92 4.52 -6.94
CA LEU A 137 -12.20 3.80 -7.04
C LEU A 137 -12.36 3.16 -8.43
N THR A 138 -12.16 3.95 -9.49
CA THR A 138 -12.22 3.46 -10.88
C THR A 138 -11.25 2.29 -11.10
N SER A 139 -9.99 2.45 -10.68
CA SER A 139 -8.98 1.40 -10.82
C SER A 139 -9.29 0.17 -9.95
N TYR A 140 -9.92 0.35 -8.80
CA TYR A 140 -10.24 -0.73 -7.88
C TYR A 140 -11.42 -1.57 -8.37
N TYR A 141 -12.40 -0.96 -9.05
CA TYR A 141 -13.45 -1.68 -9.77
C TYR A 141 -12.85 -2.70 -10.75
N PHE A 142 -11.98 -2.26 -11.65
CA PHE A 142 -11.34 -3.15 -12.64
C PHE A 142 -10.50 -4.24 -11.98
N HIS A 143 -9.84 -3.90 -10.89
CA HIS A 143 -9.07 -4.88 -10.11
C HIS A 143 -9.95 -5.97 -9.52
N HIS A 144 -11.10 -5.62 -8.94
CA HIS A 144 -12.04 -6.58 -8.38
C HIS A 144 -12.75 -7.40 -9.46
N ALA A 145 -13.12 -6.75 -10.56
CA ALA A 145 -13.84 -7.38 -11.65
C ALA A 145 -12.98 -8.40 -12.43
N TYR A 146 -11.71 -8.09 -12.67
CA TYR A 146 -10.93 -8.81 -13.69
C TYR A 146 -9.57 -9.33 -13.22
N GLU A 147 -8.98 -8.78 -12.16
CA GLU A 147 -7.68 -9.23 -11.67
C GLU A 147 -7.85 -10.43 -10.72
N LEU A 148 -7.75 -11.61 -11.28
CA LEU A 148 -7.77 -12.85 -10.53
C LEU A 148 -6.42 -13.04 -9.82
N TYR A 149 -6.36 -12.74 -8.54
CA TYR A 149 -5.21 -13.11 -7.72
C TYR A 149 -5.08 -14.63 -7.70
N LYS A 150 -3.94 -15.14 -8.16
CA LYS A 150 -3.61 -16.56 -8.03
C LYS A 150 -3.24 -16.90 -6.58
N ASN A 151 -4.23 -16.92 -5.71
CA ASN A 151 -4.08 -17.40 -4.33
C ASN A 151 -5.09 -18.53 -4.10
N PRO A 152 -4.68 -19.80 -4.22
CA PRO A 152 -5.59 -20.94 -4.08
C PRO A 152 -6.36 -20.95 -2.74
N ALA A 153 -5.74 -20.42 -1.67
CA ALA A 153 -6.38 -20.36 -0.34
C ALA A 153 -7.53 -19.32 -0.26
N LYS A 154 -7.65 -18.43 -1.24
CA LYS A 154 -8.65 -17.36 -1.29
C LYS A 154 -9.46 -17.36 -2.60
N GLU A 155 -9.35 -18.39 -3.40
CA GLU A 155 -9.97 -18.47 -4.73
C GLU A 155 -11.49 -18.26 -4.66
N GLY A 156 -12.19 -18.92 -3.74
CA GLY A 156 -13.64 -18.74 -3.55
C GLY A 156 -14.03 -17.30 -3.23
N LEU A 157 -13.32 -16.66 -2.31
CA LEU A 157 -13.56 -15.26 -1.93
C LEU A 157 -13.28 -14.30 -3.08
N ILE A 158 -12.25 -14.57 -3.89
CA ILE A 158 -11.89 -13.76 -5.06
C ILE A 158 -12.97 -13.89 -6.13
N LEU A 159 -13.46 -15.09 -6.39
CA LEU A 159 -14.52 -15.35 -7.35
C LEU A 159 -15.84 -14.69 -6.91
N GLU A 160 -16.20 -14.78 -5.63
CA GLU A 160 -17.39 -14.12 -5.08
C GLU A 160 -17.32 -12.59 -5.26
N ARG A 161 -16.21 -11.97 -4.93
CA ARG A 161 -15.99 -10.52 -5.13
C ARG A 161 -16.04 -10.11 -6.60
N SER A 162 -15.46 -10.92 -7.50
CA SER A 162 -15.49 -10.66 -8.93
C SER A 162 -16.92 -10.74 -9.45
N THR A 163 -17.69 -11.76 -9.05
CA THR A 163 -19.10 -11.93 -9.43
C THR A 163 -19.96 -10.78 -8.92
N GLU A 164 -19.82 -10.39 -7.65
CA GLU A 164 -20.51 -9.23 -7.07
C GLU A 164 -20.19 -7.94 -7.83
N THR A 165 -18.91 -7.71 -8.13
CA THR A 165 -18.47 -6.50 -8.84
C THR A 165 -19.01 -6.46 -10.26
N LEU A 166 -18.95 -7.57 -11.00
CA LEU A 166 -19.47 -7.66 -12.36
C LEU A 166 -20.99 -7.61 -12.45
N GLY A 167 -21.70 -7.86 -11.35
CA GLY A 167 -23.16 -7.67 -11.24
C GLY A 167 -23.60 -6.21 -11.17
N LYS A 168 -22.66 -5.26 -11.09
CA LYS A 168 -22.91 -3.81 -11.01
C LYS A 168 -22.20 -3.09 -12.15
N THR A 169 -22.77 -1.99 -12.60
CA THR A 169 -22.04 -1.04 -13.46
C THR A 169 -20.90 -0.40 -12.65
N ILE A 170 -19.90 0.12 -13.35
CA ILE A 170 -18.79 0.83 -12.68
C ILE A 170 -19.31 2.04 -11.88
N ASP A 171 -20.31 2.74 -12.40
CA ASP A 171 -20.93 3.91 -11.76
C ASP A 171 -21.58 3.54 -10.42
N GLU A 172 -22.42 2.51 -10.40
CA GLU A 172 -23.04 2.01 -9.17
C GLU A 172 -22.01 1.57 -8.13
N TRP A 173 -20.99 0.85 -8.59
CA TRP A 173 -19.97 0.30 -7.70
C TRP A 173 -19.10 1.39 -7.05
N VAL A 174 -18.68 2.41 -7.81
CA VAL A 174 -17.84 3.49 -7.27
C VAL A 174 -18.60 4.37 -6.29
N ILE A 175 -19.90 4.62 -6.53
CA ILE A 175 -20.77 5.35 -5.59
C ILE A 175 -20.91 4.56 -4.29
N GLU A 176 -21.23 3.27 -4.37
CA GLU A 176 -21.36 2.41 -3.17
C GLU A 176 -20.08 2.37 -2.31
N LYS A 177 -18.91 2.40 -2.94
CA LYS A 177 -17.63 2.28 -2.21
C LYS A 177 -17.00 3.62 -1.82
N SER A 178 -17.53 4.75 -2.29
CA SER A 178 -16.94 6.09 -2.10
C SER A 178 -16.74 6.46 -0.63
N ALA A 179 -17.74 6.23 0.23
CA ALA A 179 -17.68 6.55 1.65
C ALA A 179 -16.52 5.82 2.35
N VAL A 180 -16.37 4.50 2.14
CA VAL A 180 -15.30 3.68 2.74
C VAL A 180 -13.92 4.17 2.30
N PHE A 181 -13.78 4.56 1.03
CA PHE A 181 -12.52 5.12 0.54
C PHE A 181 -12.28 6.52 1.07
N GLY A 182 -13.30 7.36 1.13
CA GLY A 182 -13.25 8.69 1.74
C GLY A 182 -12.74 8.66 3.18
N ASP A 183 -13.26 7.74 3.99
CA ASP A 183 -12.86 7.58 5.40
C ASP A 183 -11.37 7.22 5.57
N ARG A 184 -10.80 6.43 4.65
CA ARG A 184 -9.36 6.16 4.65
C ARG A 184 -8.52 7.40 4.42
N TYR A 185 -8.92 8.23 3.44
CA TYR A 185 -8.25 9.51 3.18
C TYR A 185 -8.40 10.48 4.35
N LYS A 186 -9.60 10.58 4.94
CA LYS A 186 -9.85 11.39 6.14
C LYS A 186 -8.99 10.94 7.33
N THR A 187 -8.77 9.64 7.48
CA THR A 187 -7.87 9.11 8.50
C THR A 187 -6.43 9.57 8.26
N TYR A 188 -5.93 9.57 7.02
CA TYR A 188 -4.62 10.11 6.71
C TYR A 188 -4.55 11.62 6.88
N LEU A 189 -5.60 12.35 6.48
CA LEU A 189 -5.71 13.79 6.68
C LEU A 189 -5.56 14.14 8.16
N SER A 190 -6.37 13.52 9.03
CA SER A 190 -6.40 13.84 10.46
C SER A 190 -5.15 13.38 11.23
N LYS A 191 -4.46 12.32 10.77
CA LYS A 191 -3.36 11.72 11.52
C LYS A 191 -1.97 12.05 10.97
N LEU A 192 -1.85 12.34 9.69
CA LEU A 192 -0.55 12.44 9.03
C LEU A 192 -0.31 13.77 8.28
N ALA A 193 -1.33 14.35 7.63
CA ALA A 193 -1.11 15.41 6.63
C ALA A 193 -0.36 16.64 7.16
N ASP A 194 -0.63 17.04 8.41
CA ASP A 194 -0.04 18.25 9.01
C ASP A 194 1.28 18.00 9.77
N ARG A 195 1.82 16.78 9.71
CA ARG A 195 3.07 16.47 10.42
C ARG A 195 4.29 16.92 9.64
N PRO A 196 5.29 17.55 10.27
CA PRO A 196 6.49 18.04 9.60
C PRO A 196 7.40 16.91 9.07
N ASN A 197 7.24 15.70 9.59
CA ASN A 197 8.00 14.52 9.19
C ASN A 197 7.30 13.69 8.10
N VAL A 198 6.27 14.26 7.42
CA VAL A 198 5.53 13.58 6.34
C VAL A 198 5.89 14.17 4.98
N PHE A 199 6.29 13.32 4.07
CA PHE A 199 6.36 13.62 2.65
C PHE A 199 5.07 13.16 1.99
N LEU A 200 4.15 14.11 1.79
CA LEU A 200 2.94 13.88 1.01
C LEU A 200 3.30 13.83 -0.48
N SER A 201 3.14 12.67 -1.05
CA SER A 201 3.43 12.39 -2.46
C SER A 201 2.15 12.04 -3.21
N LYS A 202 1.97 12.62 -4.39
CA LYS A 202 0.85 12.30 -5.27
C LYS A 202 1.30 11.42 -6.42
N TYR A 203 0.46 10.45 -6.75
CA TYR A 203 0.66 9.58 -7.92
C TYR A 203 0.78 10.40 -9.20
N GLU A 204 -0.03 11.44 -9.32
CA GLU A 204 -0.09 12.34 -10.46
C GLU A 204 1.26 13.05 -10.69
N ASP A 205 1.89 13.54 -9.62
CA ASP A 205 3.19 14.20 -9.68
C ASP A 205 4.29 13.22 -10.08
N MET A 206 4.26 12.01 -9.53
CA MET A 206 5.19 10.94 -9.89
C MET A 206 5.10 10.58 -11.38
N ILE A 207 3.89 10.48 -11.94
CA ILE A 207 3.69 10.16 -13.35
C ILE A 207 4.09 11.33 -14.26
N LYS A 208 3.85 12.55 -13.82
CA LYS A 208 4.14 13.78 -14.59
C LYS A 208 5.63 14.02 -14.75
N ASP A 209 6.40 13.87 -13.68
CA ASP A 209 7.86 14.07 -13.65
C ASP A 209 8.52 13.16 -12.65
N PHE A 210 8.82 11.96 -13.13
CA PHE A 210 9.42 10.91 -12.27
C PHE A 210 10.80 11.30 -11.74
N ASN A 211 11.62 11.99 -12.54
CA ASN A 211 12.97 12.38 -12.15
C ASN A 211 12.92 13.35 -10.97
N LYS A 212 12.10 14.39 -11.08
CA LYS A 212 11.90 15.34 -9.99
C LYS A 212 11.30 14.68 -8.76
N TRP A 213 10.37 13.76 -8.96
CA TRP A 213 9.73 13.03 -7.86
C TRP A 213 10.73 12.15 -7.09
N ILE A 214 11.59 11.38 -7.79
CA ILE A 214 12.55 10.49 -7.13
C ILE A 214 13.62 11.29 -6.39
N ASP A 215 14.10 12.41 -6.96
CA ASP A 215 15.05 13.31 -6.33
C ASP A 215 14.46 13.91 -5.04
N SER A 216 13.20 14.34 -5.08
CA SER A 216 12.48 14.85 -3.90
C SER A 216 12.33 13.78 -2.82
N LEU A 217 12.04 12.52 -3.20
CA LEU A 217 11.93 11.40 -2.27
C LEU A 217 13.28 11.09 -1.61
N VAL A 218 14.37 11.01 -2.37
CA VAL A 218 15.72 10.77 -1.87
C VAL A 218 16.14 11.90 -0.92
N GLY A 219 15.92 13.15 -1.30
CA GLY A 219 16.19 14.33 -0.48
C GLY A 219 15.40 14.29 0.84
N PHE A 220 14.12 13.98 0.80
CA PHE A 220 13.30 13.83 2.01
C PHE A 220 13.80 12.68 2.90
N MET A 221 14.08 11.53 2.32
CA MET A 221 14.62 10.39 3.08
C MET A 221 16.01 10.68 3.64
N ASN A 222 16.73 11.66 3.08
CA ASN A 222 18.09 12.05 3.46
C ASN A 222 19.03 10.82 3.51
N ILE A 223 19.01 10.02 2.46
CA ILE A 223 19.81 8.82 2.28
C ILE A 223 20.74 8.99 1.09
N ASN A 224 21.90 8.35 1.15
CA ASN A 224 22.86 8.39 0.05
C ASN A 224 22.67 7.19 -0.87
N VAL A 225 21.88 7.38 -1.93
CA VAL A 225 21.60 6.36 -2.96
C VAL A 225 22.60 6.50 -4.09
N SER A 226 23.23 5.41 -4.53
CA SER A 226 24.21 5.42 -5.60
C SER A 226 23.58 5.80 -6.97
N ALA A 227 24.36 6.47 -7.81
CA ALA A 227 23.93 6.82 -9.18
C ALA A 227 23.53 5.57 -9.99
N LYS A 228 24.15 4.44 -9.74
CA LYS A 228 23.81 3.15 -10.38
C LYS A 228 22.42 2.70 -10.00
N THR A 229 22.04 2.78 -8.73
CA THR A 229 20.70 2.41 -8.24
C THR A 229 19.66 3.35 -8.82
N LEU A 230 19.90 4.67 -8.79
CA LEU A 230 19.00 5.65 -9.40
C LEU A 230 18.81 5.41 -10.90
N SER A 231 19.89 5.20 -11.66
CA SER A 231 19.81 4.88 -13.08
C SER A 231 18.98 3.61 -13.34
N THR A 232 19.17 2.57 -12.53
CA THR A 232 18.40 1.32 -12.64
C THR A 232 16.90 1.54 -12.37
N ILE A 233 16.56 2.39 -11.41
CA ILE A 233 15.18 2.74 -11.09
C ILE A 233 14.56 3.54 -12.23
N MET A 234 15.26 4.56 -12.74
CA MET A 234 14.81 5.40 -13.86
C MET A 234 14.56 4.58 -15.13
N GLN A 235 15.41 3.61 -15.46
CA GLN A 235 15.22 2.71 -16.61
C GLN A 235 13.96 1.84 -16.49
N LYS A 236 13.54 1.50 -15.28
CA LYS A 236 12.32 0.72 -15.01
C LYS A 236 11.06 1.57 -14.88
N ALA A 237 11.20 2.88 -14.82
CA ALA A 237 10.10 3.83 -14.71
C ALA A 237 9.44 4.09 -16.07
N ASP A 238 8.96 3.02 -16.70
CA ASP A 238 8.16 3.12 -17.94
C ASP A 238 6.67 3.26 -17.57
N PHE A 239 6.15 4.45 -17.77
CA PHE A 239 4.73 4.79 -17.59
C PHE A 239 3.96 4.85 -18.90
N SER A 240 4.58 4.48 -20.03
CA SER A 240 3.90 4.38 -21.30
C SER A 240 2.98 3.14 -21.34
N ILE A 241 1.72 3.36 -21.65
CA ILE A 241 0.77 2.28 -22.00
C ILE A 241 0.11 2.68 -23.31
N GLN A 242 0.48 1.98 -24.37
CA GLN A 242 -0.06 2.25 -25.71
C GLN A 242 -1.52 1.81 -25.84
N LYS A 243 -1.91 0.72 -25.15
CA LYS A 243 -3.27 0.18 -25.17
C LYS A 243 -3.69 -0.32 -23.79
N GLU A 244 -4.86 0.12 -23.34
CA GLU A 244 -5.45 -0.37 -22.08
C GLU A 244 -5.69 -1.87 -22.14
N ASN A 245 -5.33 -2.58 -21.06
CA ASN A 245 -5.68 -3.98 -20.85
C ASN A 245 -6.33 -4.15 -19.48
N VAL A 246 -7.65 -4.32 -19.48
CA VAL A 246 -8.46 -4.42 -18.24
C VAL A 246 -8.12 -5.61 -17.35
N LYS A 247 -7.48 -6.66 -17.92
CA LYS A 247 -7.05 -7.86 -17.20
C LYS A 247 -5.60 -7.76 -16.71
N ALA A 248 -4.87 -6.71 -17.08
CA ALA A 248 -3.49 -6.53 -16.68
C ALA A 248 -3.39 -5.77 -15.34
N HIS A 249 -2.43 -6.16 -14.51
CA HIS A 249 -2.14 -5.45 -13.26
C HIS A 249 -1.81 -3.96 -13.52
N LYS A 250 -1.04 -3.67 -14.56
CA LYS A 250 -0.75 -2.32 -15.09
C LYS A 250 -1.74 -2.01 -16.22
N ARG A 251 -3.03 -1.79 -15.89
CA ARG A 251 -4.09 -1.57 -16.87
C ARG A 251 -3.96 -0.21 -17.56
N GLN A 252 -3.83 0.84 -16.77
CA GLN A 252 -3.76 2.24 -17.18
C GLN A 252 -2.94 3.01 -16.13
N VAL A 253 -2.03 3.88 -16.59
CA VAL A 253 -1.18 4.70 -15.70
C VAL A 253 -1.55 6.19 -15.73
N VAL A 254 -2.16 6.66 -16.82
CA VAL A 254 -2.48 8.08 -17.00
C VAL A 254 -3.53 8.52 -15.95
N PRO A 255 -3.27 9.60 -15.18
CA PRO A 255 -4.24 10.18 -14.26
C PRO A 255 -5.53 10.65 -14.95
N GLY A 256 -6.61 10.81 -14.19
CA GLY A 256 -7.91 11.24 -14.71
C GLY A 256 -8.70 10.11 -15.37
N ASP A 257 -8.47 8.86 -14.99
CA ASP A 257 -9.18 7.72 -15.56
C ASP A 257 -10.68 7.72 -15.23
N HIS A 258 -11.06 8.26 -14.08
CA HIS A 258 -12.46 8.45 -13.70
C HIS A 258 -13.24 9.28 -14.74
N ARG A 259 -12.63 10.33 -15.32
CA ARG A 259 -13.25 11.17 -16.36
C ARG A 259 -13.50 10.43 -17.68
N ARG A 260 -12.74 9.36 -17.94
CA ARG A 260 -12.88 8.54 -19.16
C ARG A 260 -13.84 7.39 -18.99
N LYS A 261 -14.14 6.98 -17.76
CA LYS A 261 -14.83 5.74 -17.44
C LYS A 261 -16.18 5.93 -16.76
N LEU A 262 -16.35 7.02 -16.04
CA LEU A 262 -17.56 7.31 -15.28
C LEU A 262 -18.42 8.33 -16.02
N LYS A 263 -19.73 8.27 -15.78
CA LYS A 263 -20.70 9.27 -16.24
C LYS A 263 -20.49 10.59 -15.48
N GLU A 264 -20.88 11.69 -16.09
CA GLU A 264 -20.79 13.03 -15.49
C GLU A 264 -21.56 13.11 -14.16
N GLU A 265 -22.75 12.52 -14.11
CA GLU A 265 -23.58 12.48 -12.89
C GLU A 265 -22.85 11.71 -11.75
N THR A 266 -22.19 10.61 -12.08
CA THR A 266 -21.39 9.85 -11.12
C THR A 266 -20.22 10.64 -10.60
N ILE A 267 -19.50 11.34 -11.49
CA ILE A 267 -18.39 12.24 -11.10
C ILE A 267 -18.90 13.35 -10.18
N HIS A 268 -20.06 13.92 -10.47
CA HIS A 268 -20.68 14.94 -9.62
C HIS A 268 -20.98 14.41 -8.22
N ILE A 269 -21.58 13.23 -8.11
CA ILE A 269 -21.86 12.56 -6.82
C ILE A 269 -20.55 12.35 -6.05
N LEU A 270 -19.53 11.77 -6.70
CA LEU A 270 -18.23 11.53 -6.06
C LEU A 270 -17.54 12.84 -5.62
N ASN A 271 -17.68 13.93 -6.40
CA ASN A 271 -17.16 15.23 -6.04
C ASN A 271 -17.81 15.78 -4.75
N LEU A 272 -19.09 15.55 -4.56
CA LEU A 272 -19.80 15.95 -3.34
C LEU A 272 -19.40 15.08 -2.14
N GLU A 273 -19.42 13.76 -2.30
CA GLU A 273 -19.10 12.82 -1.20
C GLU A 273 -17.63 12.89 -0.75
N LEU A 274 -16.72 13.13 -1.67
CA LEU A 274 -15.27 13.19 -1.41
C LEU A 274 -14.74 14.63 -1.28
N LYS A 275 -15.63 15.65 -1.25
CA LYS A 275 -15.26 17.07 -1.30
C LYS A 275 -14.14 17.43 -0.33
N GLU A 276 -14.30 17.11 0.96
CA GLU A 276 -13.31 17.39 2.00
C GLU A 276 -11.92 16.82 1.67
N VAL A 277 -11.88 15.58 1.16
CA VAL A 277 -10.65 14.89 0.77
C VAL A 277 -10.03 15.52 -0.47
N LEU A 278 -10.86 15.83 -1.48
CA LEU A 278 -10.40 16.45 -2.73
C LEU A 278 -9.78 17.83 -2.48
N GLU A 279 -10.44 18.65 -1.66
CA GLU A 279 -9.96 20.00 -1.28
C GLU A 279 -8.68 19.91 -0.44
N ALA A 280 -8.67 19.08 0.61
CA ALA A 280 -7.53 18.94 1.51
C ALA A 280 -6.25 18.46 0.82
N PHE A 281 -6.38 17.57 -0.15
CA PHE A 281 -5.25 17.07 -0.93
C PHE A 281 -5.08 17.79 -2.28
N ASN A 282 -5.76 18.92 -2.50
CA ASN A 282 -5.68 19.73 -3.73
C ASN A 282 -5.88 18.90 -5.01
N TYR A 283 -6.95 18.10 -5.07
CA TYR A 283 -7.43 17.48 -6.29
C TYR A 283 -8.52 18.36 -6.93
N SER A 284 -8.47 18.52 -8.26
CA SER A 284 -9.47 19.32 -8.97
C SER A 284 -10.88 18.76 -8.81
N ILE A 285 -11.85 19.61 -8.51
CA ILE A 285 -13.29 19.27 -8.40
C ILE A 285 -14.00 19.45 -9.77
N SER A 286 -13.29 19.99 -10.77
CA SER A 286 -13.80 20.15 -12.14
C SER A 286 -13.80 18.85 -12.93
#